data_465da1fd01f70cc6e0ffb02e9eecae26
#
_entry.id   465da1fd01f70cc6e0ffb02e9eecae26
#
_cell.length_a   1.000
_cell.length_b   1.000
_cell.length_c   1.000
_cell.angle_alpha   90.00
_cell.angle_beta   90.00
_cell.angle_gamma   90.00
#
_symmetry.space_group_name_H-M   'P 1'
#
loop_
_entity.id
_entity.type
_entity.pdbx_description
1 polymer ?
#
loop_
_entity_poly.entity_id
_entity_poly.type
_entity_poly.pdbx_seq_one_letter_code
_entity_poly.pdbx_strand_id
1 'polypeptide(L)'
;MRIQVVSTTNQMPEGNYTGKIVYQSISKDNRYLWLNVEVDGYSSLLNISISLASNLLNNFAMNFADEQGDVDTEDFVDTRISFTLFNKEYDEKIFSKFSSLEPIFEEEDGDLEW
;
A
#
# COMPACT_ATOMS: atom_id res chain seq x y z
N MET A 1 -3.90 -15.39 -29.59
CA MET A 1 -3.46 -14.28 -28.73
C MET A 1 -3.61 -14.65 -27.27
N ARG A 2 -2.67 -14.26 -26.49
CA ARG A 2 -2.67 -14.59 -25.09
C ARG A 2 -2.94 -13.35 -24.26
N ILE A 3 -3.87 -13.45 -23.34
CA ILE A 3 -4.18 -12.34 -22.44
C ILE A 3 -3.76 -12.74 -21.04
N GLN A 4 -2.96 -11.91 -20.43
CA GLN A 4 -2.55 -12.14 -19.06
C GLN A 4 -3.46 -11.39 -18.12
N VAL A 5 -4.11 -12.13 -17.24
CA VAL A 5 -5.03 -11.55 -16.28
C VAL A 5 -4.36 -11.51 -14.92
N VAL A 6 -4.39 -10.34 -14.30
CA VAL A 6 -3.81 -10.17 -12.96
C VAL A 6 -4.94 -10.33 -11.95
N SER A 7 -4.80 -11.30 -11.05
CA SER A 7 -5.77 -11.51 -9.99
C SER A 7 -5.56 -10.50 -8.89
N THR A 8 -6.67 -10.09 -8.27
CA THR A 8 -6.59 -9.26 -7.08
C THR A 8 -7.39 -9.90 -5.97
N THR A 9 -7.04 -9.58 -4.74
CA THR A 9 -7.76 -10.04 -3.57
C THR A 9 -7.92 -8.89 -2.59
N ASN A 10 -9.02 -8.90 -1.85
CA ASN A 10 -9.26 -7.89 -0.82
C ASN A 10 -9.07 -8.44 0.57
N GLN A 11 -8.66 -9.70 0.68
CA GLN A 11 -8.52 -10.33 1.98
C GLN A 11 -7.30 -11.22 2.00
N MET A 12 -6.50 -11.07 3.04
CA MET A 12 -5.36 -11.93 3.34
C MET A 12 -5.37 -12.22 4.83
N PRO A 13 -4.71 -13.30 5.27
CA PRO A 13 -4.65 -13.58 6.71
C PRO A 13 -4.04 -12.40 7.46
N GLU A 14 -4.49 -12.19 8.69
CA GLU A 14 -3.92 -11.16 9.53
C GLU A 14 -2.47 -11.47 9.83
N GLY A 15 -1.64 -10.42 9.86
CA GLY A 15 -0.22 -10.59 10.14
C GLY A 15 0.61 -9.48 9.55
N ASN A 16 1.92 -9.69 9.57
CA ASN A 16 2.91 -8.73 9.09
C ASN A 16 3.40 -9.16 7.72
N TYR A 17 3.54 -8.18 6.82
CA TYR A 17 3.90 -8.44 5.44
C TYR A 17 4.85 -7.39 4.93
N THR A 18 5.52 -7.70 3.82
CA THR A 18 6.22 -6.73 3.02
C THR A 18 5.76 -6.86 1.58
N GLY A 19 5.89 -5.79 0.83
CA GLY A 19 5.48 -5.80 -0.57
C GLY A 19 5.80 -4.48 -1.23
N LYS A 20 5.24 -4.29 -2.43
CA LYS A 20 5.48 -3.09 -3.21
C LYS A 20 4.16 -2.56 -3.73
N ILE A 21 3.94 -1.26 -3.59
CA ILE A 21 2.77 -0.59 -4.15
C ILE A 21 2.99 -0.50 -5.66
N VAL A 22 2.07 -1.07 -6.44
CA VAL A 22 2.21 -1.08 -7.90
C VAL A 22 1.18 -0.19 -8.58
N TYR A 23 0.13 0.24 -7.85
CA TYR A 23 -0.89 1.10 -8.42
C TYR A 23 -1.62 1.82 -7.30
N GLN A 24 -2.11 3.01 -7.60
CA GLN A 24 -2.90 3.78 -6.65
C GLN A 24 -4.02 4.52 -7.39
N SER A 25 -5.12 4.77 -6.69
CA SER A 25 -6.18 5.62 -7.20
C SER A 25 -6.98 6.17 -6.03
N ILE A 26 -7.66 7.28 -6.27
CA ILE A 26 -8.49 7.91 -5.24
C ILE A 26 -9.94 7.63 -5.60
N SER A 27 -10.74 7.30 -4.58
CA SER A 27 -12.16 7.01 -4.79
C SER A 27 -12.88 8.24 -5.34
N LYS A 28 -14.04 8.00 -5.97
CA LYS A 28 -14.80 9.09 -6.61
C LYS A 28 -15.24 10.13 -5.60
N ASP A 29 -15.49 9.73 -4.37
CA ASP A 29 -15.94 10.66 -3.34
C ASP A 29 -14.78 11.30 -2.59
N ASN A 30 -13.53 11.02 -3.01
CA ASN A 30 -12.32 11.59 -2.41
C ASN A 30 -12.17 11.25 -0.93
N ARG A 31 -12.66 10.10 -0.51
CA ARG A 31 -12.54 9.68 0.89
C ARG A 31 -11.48 8.62 1.12
N TYR A 32 -11.15 7.86 0.08
CA TYR A 32 -10.26 6.70 0.22
C TYR A 32 -9.20 6.70 -0.85
N LEU A 33 -8.04 6.25 -0.46
CA LEU A 33 -6.97 5.92 -1.39
C LEU A 33 -6.96 4.41 -1.55
N TRP A 34 -7.05 3.93 -2.78
CA TRP A 34 -6.98 2.51 -3.10
C TRP A 34 -5.58 2.19 -3.57
N LEU A 35 -5.02 1.13 -3.03
CA LEU A 35 -3.67 0.68 -3.37
C LEU A 35 -3.74 -0.76 -3.85
N ASN A 36 -3.00 -1.05 -4.91
CA ASN A 36 -2.71 -2.43 -5.29
C ASN A 36 -1.29 -2.71 -4.87
N VAL A 37 -1.12 -3.75 -4.07
CA VAL A 37 0.16 -4.09 -3.47
C VAL A 37 0.56 -5.49 -3.92
N GLU A 38 1.77 -5.59 -4.47
CA GLU A 38 2.38 -6.87 -4.79
C GLU A 38 3.05 -7.37 -3.52
N VAL A 39 2.42 -8.34 -2.87
CA VAL A 39 2.86 -8.82 -1.56
C VAL A 39 3.87 -9.94 -1.77
N ASP A 40 4.98 -9.86 -1.06
CA ASP A 40 6.03 -10.87 -1.17
C ASP A 40 5.48 -12.25 -0.82
N GLY A 41 5.71 -13.21 -1.70
CA GLY A 41 5.25 -14.58 -1.48
C GLY A 41 3.85 -14.87 -1.96
N TYR A 42 3.17 -13.90 -2.55
CA TYR A 42 1.80 -14.08 -3.05
C TYR A 42 1.72 -13.76 -4.52
N SER A 43 0.87 -14.49 -5.23
CA SER A 43 0.71 -14.31 -6.67
C SER A 43 -0.37 -13.30 -7.03
N SER A 44 -1.29 -13.01 -6.10
CA SER A 44 -2.36 -12.04 -6.34
C SER A 44 -1.98 -10.69 -5.76
N LEU A 45 -2.44 -9.63 -6.43
CA LEU A 45 -2.27 -8.28 -5.88
C LEU A 45 -3.29 -8.06 -4.79
N LEU A 46 -2.86 -7.46 -3.70
CA LEU A 46 -3.77 -7.05 -2.63
C LEU A 46 -4.36 -5.71 -2.99
N ASN A 47 -5.70 -5.64 -3.03
CA ASN A 47 -6.43 -4.41 -3.30
C ASN A 47 -6.97 -3.91 -1.97
N ILE A 48 -6.43 -2.81 -1.48
CA ILE A 48 -6.71 -2.36 -0.13
C ILE A 48 -6.92 -0.85 -0.13
N SER A 49 -7.88 -0.41 0.68
CA SER A 49 -8.16 1.01 0.78
C SER A 49 -7.73 1.55 2.14
N ILE A 50 -7.41 2.83 2.17
CA ILE A 50 -7.06 3.51 3.39
C ILE A 50 -7.73 4.89 3.35
N SER A 51 -8.30 5.30 4.48
CA SER A 51 -9.01 6.58 4.55
C SER A 51 -8.02 7.73 4.35
N LEU A 52 -8.38 8.68 3.50
CA LEU A 52 -7.56 9.87 3.29
C LEU A 52 -7.45 10.73 4.54
N ALA A 53 -8.36 10.53 5.49
CA ALA A 53 -8.34 11.28 6.74
C ALA A 53 -7.60 10.54 7.86
N SER A 54 -7.04 9.35 7.58
CA SER A 54 -6.45 8.57 8.65
C SER A 54 -5.07 9.10 9.02
N ASN A 55 -4.74 8.98 10.29
CA ASN A 55 -3.38 9.32 10.75
C ASN A 55 -2.35 8.37 10.17
N LEU A 56 -2.74 7.12 9.95
CA LEU A 56 -1.84 6.14 9.38
C LEU A 56 -1.37 6.56 8.00
N LEU A 57 -2.30 6.98 7.14
CA LEU A 57 -1.93 7.44 5.81
C LEU A 57 -1.13 8.73 5.89
N ASN A 58 -1.53 9.65 6.75
CA ASN A 58 -0.83 10.91 6.89
C ASN A 58 0.62 10.69 7.29
N ASN A 59 0.86 9.81 8.25
CA ASN A 59 2.22 9.51 8.69
C ASN A 59 3.04 8.86 7.59
N PHE A 60 2.43 7.94 6.83
CA PHE A 60 3.10 7.32 5.70
C PHE A 60 3.45 8.39 4.65
N ALA A 61 2.50 9.25 4.34
CA ALA A 61 2.66 10.23 3.28
C ALA A 61 3.73 11.26 3.60
N MET A 62 3.96 11.54 4.88
CA MET A 62 4.97 12.52 5.26
C MET A 62 6.37 12.14 4.78
N ASN A 63 6.60 10.87 4.50
CA ASN A 63 7.89 10.42 3.95
C ASN A 63 8.08 10.84 2.51
N PHE A 64 7.04 11.35 1.85
CA PHE A 64 7.07 11.71 0.43
C PHE A 64 6.82 13.20 0.21
N ALA A 65 6.71 13.97 1.29
CA ALA A 65 6.38 15.38 1.18
C ALA A 65 7.53 16.17 0.56
N ASP A 66 7.17 17.15 -0.28
CA ASP A 66 8.15 18.04 -0.85
C ASP A 66 8.46 19.17 0.14
N GLU A 67 9.19 20.19 -0.34
CA GLU A 67 9.61 21.28 0.54
C GLU A 67 8.45 22.11 1.05
N GLN A 68 7.32 22.10 0.35
CA GLN A 68 6.13 22.81 0.77
C GLN A 68 5.22 21.94 1.63
N GLY A 69 5.57 20.68 1.83
CA GLY A 69 4.74 19.77 2.58
C GLY A 69 3.67 19.09 1.74
N ASP A 70 3.72 19.23 0.43
CA ASP A 70 2.74 18.60 -0.47
C ASP A 70 3.16 17.19 -0.83
N VAL A 71 2.19 16.31 -0.98
CA VAL A 71 2.42 14.91 -1.30
C VAL A 71 1.60 14.54 -2.52
N ASP A 72 2.27 13.91 -3.50
CA ASP A 72 1.59 13.36 -4.66
C ASP A 72 1.47 11.85 -4.44
N THR A 73 0.23 11.34 -4.46
CA THR A 73 0.02 9.91 -4.21
C THR A 73 0.64 9.03 -5.28
N GLU A 74 0.91 9.57 -6.47
CA GLU A 74 1.60 8.80 -7.49
C GLU A 74 3.03 8.46 -7.09
N ASP A 75 3.60 9.22 -6.16
CA ASP A 75 4.94 8.91 -5.66
C ASP A 75 4.96 7.64 -4.81
N PHE A 76 3.78 7.16 -4.39
CA PHE A 76 3.71 5.91 -3.64
C PHE A 76 3.97 4.69 -4.52
N VAL A 77 3.75 4.80 -5.83
CA VAL A 77 3.92 3.68 -6.74
C VAL A 77 5.41 3.31 -6.80
N ASP A 78 5.69 2.01 -6.82
CA ASP A 78 7.02 1.42 -6.80
C ASP A 78 7.73 1.52 -5.46
N THR A 79 7.02 1.93 -4.41
CA THR A 79 7.58 1.99 -3.06
C THR A 79 7.44 0.63 -2.39
N ARG A 80 8.53 0.14 -1.82
CA ARG A 80 8.50 -1.04 -0.95
C ARG A 80 7.92 -0.62 0.40
N ILE A 81 7.06 -1.45 0.95
CA ILE A 81 6.40 -1.15 2.22
C ILE A 81 6.42 -2.36 3.14
N SER A 82 6.38 -2.05 4.42
CA SER A 82 6.18 -3.02 5.49
C SER A 82 4.83 -2.66 6.11
N PHE A 83 3.98 -3.66 6.30
CA PHE A 83 2.64 -3.36 6.77
C PHE A 83 2.09 -4.53 7.57
N THR A 84 1.13 -4.21 8.42
CA THR A 84 0.39 -5.21 9.19
C THR A 84 -1.06 -5.13 8.78
N LEU A 85 -1.67 -6.29 8.59
CA LEU A 85 -3.08 -6.38 8.18
C LEU A 85 -3.92 -6.89 9.31
N PHE A 86 -5.14 -6.36 9.42
CA PHE A 86 -6.21 -6.96 10.20
C PHE A 86 -7.43 -7.09 9.30
N ASN A 87 -8.33 -8.01 9.65
CA ASN A 87 -9.52 -8.23 8.85
C ASN A 87 -10.70 -7.57 9.51
N LYS A 88 -11.44 -6.80 8.72
CA LYS A 88 -12.60 -6.07 9.20
C LYS A 88 -13.82 -6.48 8.40
N GLU A 89 -14.89 -6.79 9.10
CA GLU A 89 -16.15 -7.12 8.45
C GLU A 89 -16.90 -5.85 8.12
N TYR A 90 -17.38 -5.77 6.90
CA TYR A 90 -18.08 -4.61 6.41
C TYR A 90 -19.13 -5.09 5.44
N ASP A 91 -20.42 -4.85 5.77
CA ASP A 91 -21.53 -5.21 4.89
C ASP A 91 -21.48 -6.69 4.52
N GLU A 92 -21.26 -7.54 5.53
CA GLU A 92 -21.19 -9.00 5.42
C GLU A 92 -20.02 -9.52 4.60
N LYS A 93 -19.07 -8.65 4.26
CA LYS A 93 -17.85 -9.05 3.58
C LYS A 93 -16.65 -8.71 4.46
N ILE A 94 -15.60 -9.47 4.29
CA ILE A 94 -14.39 -9.28 5.10
C ILE A 94 -13.32 -8.71 4.19
N PHE A 95 -12.73 -7.61 4.64
CA PHE A 95 -11.65 -6.93 3.93
C PHE A 95 -10.44 -6.81 4.82
N SER A 96 -9.26 -6.92 4.22
CA SER A 96 -8.03 -6.61 4.93
C SER A 96 -7.84 -5.11 4.99
N LYS A 97 -7.37 -4.63 6.12
CA LYS A 97 -7.07 -3.22 6.35
C LYS A 97 -5.71 -3.11 6.98
N PHE A 98 -5.05 -1.98 6.77
CA PHE A 98 -3.76 -1.72 7.40
C PHE A 98 -3.95 -1.36 8.86
N SER A 99 -3.20 -2.00 9.74
CA SER A 99 -3.04 -1.54 11.11
C SER A 99 -1.70 -0.83 11.28
N SER A 100 -0.75 -1.08 10.38
CA SER A 100 0.49 -0.31 10.29
C SER A 100 0.91 -0.26 8.83
N LEU A 101 1.63 0.80 8.46
CA LEU A 101 2.09 0.98 7.09
C LEU A 101 3.31 1.89 7.13
N GLU A 102 4.45 1.38 6.67
CA GLU A 102 5.69 2.15 6.66
C GLU A 102 6.43 1.89 5.38
N PRO A 103 7.08 2.91 4.82
CA PRO A 103 7.89 2.69 3.62
C PRO A 103 9.21 2.05 4.00
N ILE A 104 9.72 1.25 3.07
CA ILE A 104 11.06 0.68 3.18
C ILE A 104 11.89 1.35 2.10
N PHE A 105 12.80 2.24 2.51
CA PHE A 105 13.70 2.87 1.56
C PHE A 105 14.98 2.07 1.56
N GLU A 106 15.31 1.49 0.40
CA GLU A 106 16.54 0.72 0.30
C GLU A 106 17.70 1.68 0.26
N GLU A 107 18.70 1.41 1.12
CA GLU A 107 19.93 2.16 1.06
C GLU A 107 20.83 1.53 0.04
N GLU A 108 21.33 2.33 -0.73
CA GLU A 108 22.25 1.81 -1.70
C GLU A 108 23.54 1.54 -1.09
N ASP A 109 23.71 1.11 -0.80
CA ASP A 109 24.69 1.00 -0.31
C ASP A 109 25.68 0.93 -0.21
N GLY A 110 25.32 1.13 -0.14
CA GLY A 110 25.92 1.21 -0.07
C GLY A 110 26.67 1.24 0.27
N ASP A 111 26.43 1.18 0.27
CA ASP A 111 26.95 1.19 0.48
C ASP A 111 27.87 0.97 0.75
N LEU A 112 27.97 0.76 0.81
CA LEU A 112 28.66 0.52 1.14
C LEU A 112 29.75 0.33 1.04
N GLU A 113 29.95 0.30 0.77
CA GLU A 113 30.87 0.11 0.60
C GLU A 113 31.91 0.37 0.90
N TRP A 114 32.31 0.37 1.00
CA TRP A 114 33.32 0.63 1.40
C TRP A 114 34.15 0.06 1.54
#